data_52c3e127581e96a1e4fee06c854855eb
#
_entry.id   52c3e127581e96a1e4fee06c854855eb
#
_cell.length_a   1.000
_cell.length_b   1.000
_cell.length_c   1.000
_cell.angle_alpha   90.00
_cell.angle_beta   90.00
_cell.angle_gamma   90.00
#
_symmetry.space_group_name_H-M   'P 1'
#
loop_
_entity.id
_entity.type
_entity.pdbx_description
1 polymer ?
#
loop_
_entity_poly.entity_id
_entity_poly.type
_entity_poly.pdbx_seq_one_letter_code
_entity_poly.pdbx_strand_id
1 'polypeptide(L)'
;MNKEYSADLQKLFLEIMVADGHSYVRVQNIFNPENFDRTLRECAKFIAGYSEKYTSLPGLDQIRAVTKVELKPVPEINDGILEWFMNEFESFTRRQELERAILKAADLLEKGEYDPVEKLIKDAVQISLTKDMGTDYFADPVARINKYFNSGGQVSTGWPQMDRLLYGGFSRGELNIFAGGSGSGKSLVMMNMALNWLDAGLNGVYISLELSEELTSLRTDAMVTSTGTKDIRKDVDTTALKVKMFGKKTGSYQVKSLPAQSNINDIRAYLKEYQIQKGRQVDFIMIDYLDLLMPVSAKVSPSDLFVKDKYVSEELRNLAKELKILMVTASQLNRSAVEEVEYDHSHISGGISKINTADNVFGIFTSRSMKEQGKYQLQCMKSRSSTGVGQKVILDYNIDTMRITDSGVTETTESSYKSKADDVMSQIKSRGPSESKQEPVVVTKVAVESAQLKTMLNNLKSGQL
;
A
#
# COMPACT_ATOMS: atom_id res chain seq x y z
N MET A 1 0.91 28.21 -25.51
CA MET A 1 0.68 29.62 -25.17
C MET A 1 1.03 29.82 -23.71
N ASN A 2 2.02 30.65 -23.37
CA ASN A 2 2.29 31.04 -21.99
C ASN A 2 1.10 31.84 -21.48
N LYS A 3 0.36 31.31 -20.54
CA LYS A 3 -0.79 31.99 -19.93
C LYS A 3 -0.26 33.03 -18.94
N GLU A 4 -0.42 34.31 -19.24
CA GLU A 4 -0.08 35.35 -18.29
C GLU A 4 -1.21 35.53 -17.27
N TYR A 5 -0.86 35.50 -15.99
CA TYR A 5 -1.78 35.82 -14.91
C TYR A 5 -1.76 37.29 -14.62
N SER A 6 -2.55 38.05 -15.41
CA SER A 6 -2.67 39.48 -15.27
C SER A 6 -3.18 39.90 -13.88
N ALA A 7 -2.93 41.16 -13.49
CA ALA A 7 -3.44 41.70 -12.23
C ALA A 7 -4.97 41.62 -12.13
N ASP A 8 -5.68 41.77 -13.26
CA ASP A 8 -7.14 41.63 -13.30
C ASP A 8 -7.60 40.18 -12.98
N LEU A 9 -6.90 39.19 -13.52
CA LEU A 9 -7.20 37.79 -13.22
C LEU A 9 -6.90 37.43 -11.75
N GLN A 10 -5.78 37.95 -11.23
CA GLN A 10 -5.45 37.77 -9.80
C GLN A 10 -6.47 38.47 -8.90
N LYS A 11 -6.97 39.64 -9.31
CA LYS A 11 -8.05 40.35 -8.62
C LYS A 11 -9.33 39.55 -8.60
N LEU A 12 -9.70 38.90 -9.72
CA LEU A 12 -10.85 38.02 -9.81
C LEU A 12 -10.73 36.82 -8.84
N PHE A 13 -9.52 36.27 -8.64
CA PHE A 13 -9.31 35.23 -7.63
C PHE A 13 -9.66 35.71 -6.23
N LEU A 14 -9.22 36.91 -5.84
CA LEU A 14 -9.57 37.49 -4.53
C LEU A 14 -11.08 37.77 -4.42
N GLU A 15 -11.72 38.24 -5.49
CA GLU A 15 -13.15 38.49 -5.55
C GLU A 15 -13.96 37.21 -5.33
N ILE A 16 -13.58 36.07 -5.98
CA ILE A 16 -14.21 34.76 -5.79
C ILE A 16 -14.02 34.26 -4.36
N MET A 17 -12.82 34.35 -3.80
CA MET A 17 -12.53 33.93 -2.43
C MET A 17 -13.37 34.69 -1.40
N VAL A 18 -13.52 36.00 -1.58
CA VAL A 18 -14.30 36.82 -0.62
C VAL A 18 -15.80 36.61 -0.78
N ALA A 19 -16.28 36.31 -2.00
CA ALA A 19 -17.70 36.09 -2.26
C ALA A 19 -18.15 34.70 -1.73
N ASP A 20 -17.27 33.71 -1.71
CA ASP A 20 -17.58 32.36 -1.22
C ASP A 20 -16.50 31.84 -0.27
N GLY A 21 -16.84 31.77 1.02
CA GLY A 21 -15.94 31.26 2.05
C GLY A 21 -15.47 29.83 1.81
N HIS A 22 -16.26 29.00 1.15
CA HIS A 22 -15.85 27.63 0.77
C HIS A 22 -14.70 27.66 -0.23
N SER A 23 -14.73 28.56 -1.20
CA SER A 23 -13.66 28.75 -2.18
C SER A 23 -12.35 29.11 -1.50
N TYR A 24 -12.37 30.02 -0.51
CA TYR A 24 -11.19 30.39 0.26
C TYR A 24 -10.61 29.23 1.07
N VAL A 25 -11.46 28.52 1.84
CA VAL A 25 -11.02 27.40 2.67
C VAL A 25 -10.35 26.31 1.83
N ARG A 26 -10.84 26.04 0.61
CA ARG A 26 -10.27 25.03 -0.29
C ARG A 26 -8.90 25.40 -0.85
N VAL A 27 -8.58 26.68 -0.94
CA VAL A 27 -7.28 27.16 -1.46
C VAL A 27 -6.34 27.65 -0.35
N GLN A 28 -6.80 27.74 0.89
CA GLN A 28 -6.08 28.32 2.01
C GLN A 28 -4.69 27.71 2.23
N ASN A 29 -4.54 26.40 2.02
CA ASN A 29 -3.27 25.68 2.20
C ASN A 29 -2.19 26.07 1.18
N ILE A 30 -2.58 26.61 0.03
CA ILE A 30 -1.66 27.09 -1.01
C ILE A 30 -1.74 28.62 -1.20
N PHE A 31 -2.59 29.30 -0.40
CA PHE A 31 -2.75 30.74 -0.49
C PHE A 31 -1.54 31.45 0.11
N ASN A 32 -0.76 32.11 -0.75
CA ASN A 32 0.39 32.89 -0.33
C ASN A 32 0.23 34.32 -0.86
N PRO A 33 0.05 35.35 0.00
CA PRO A 33 -0.09 36.75 -0.41
C PRO A 33 1.07 37.25 -1.28
N GLU A 34 2.28 36.75 -1.07
CA GLU A 34 3.45 37.16 -1.85
C GLU A 34 3.41 36.69 -3.32
N ASN A 35 2.49 35.81 -3.69
CA ASN A 35 2.28 35.36 -5.06
C ASN A 35 1.56 36.41 -5.92
N PHE A 36 0.83 37.32 -5.28
CA PHE A 36 0.03 38.30 -5.97
C PHE A 36 0.87 39.49 -6.45
N ASP A 37 0.34 40.18 -7.47
CA ASP A 37 0.89 41.44 -7.95
C ASP A 37 1.06 42.45 -6.81
N ARG A 38 2.05 43.31 -6.93
CA ARG A 38 2.37 44.33 -5.89
C ARG A 38 1.17 45.17 -5.47
N THR A 39 0.27 45.48 -6.41
CA THR A 39 -0.94 46.25 -6.16
C THR A 39 -2.01 45.51 -5.37
N LEU A 40 -2.01 44.16 -5.41
CA LEU A 40 -2.98 43.29 -4.75
C LEU A 40 -2.43 42.63 -3.47
N ARG A 41 -1.12 42.69 -3.27
CA ARG A 41 -0.44 41.95 -2.19
C ARG A 41 -0.93 42.36 -0.80
N GLU A 42 -1.11 43.65 -0.55
CA GLU A 42 -1.65 44.12 0.73
C GLU A 42 -3.10 43.68 0.95
N CYS A 43 -3.90 43.61 -0.10
CA CYS A 43 -5.25 43.08 -0.06
C CYS A 43 -5.24 41.58 0.32
N ALA A 44 -4.39 40.79 -0.34
CA ALA A 44 -4.24 39.36 -0.04
C ALA A 44 -3.75 39.12 1.39
N LYS A 45 -2.78 39.92 1.89
CA LYS A 45 -2.31 39.88 3.28
C LYS A 45 -3.44 40.19 4.29
N PHE A 46 -4.24 41.19 4.00
CA PHE A 46 -5.35 41.55 4.86
C PHE A 46 -6.39 40.44 4.93
N ILE A 47 -6.75 39.82 3.80
CA ILE A 47 -7.70 38.70 3.75
C ILE A 47 -7.16 37.50 4.57
N ALA A 48 -5.89 37.15 4.37
CA ALA A 48 -5.25 36.06 5.12
C ALA A 48 -5.24 36.31 6.64
N GLY A 49 -4.74 37.48 7.05
CA GLY A 49 -4.63 37.82 8.48
C GLY A 49 -5.98 38.00 9.17
N TYR A 50 -6.98 38.50 8.44
CA TYR A 50 -8.35 38.62 8.95
C TYR A 50 -8.97 37.22 9.17
N SER A 51 -8.81 36.35 8.17
CA SER A 51 -9.31 34.96 8.27
C SER A 51 -8.66 34.19 9.41
N GLU A 52 -7.36 34.33 9.60
CA GLU A 52 -6.62 33.68 10.67
C GLU A 52 -7.07 34.17 12.06
N LYS A 53 -7.32 35.48 12.19
CA LYS A 53 -7.69 36.11 13.48
C LYS A 53 -9.15 35.92 13.86
N TYR A 54 -10.07 35.98 12.89
CA TYR A 54 -11.51 36.04 13.12
C TYR A 54 -12.27 34.80 12.63
N THR A 55 -11.59 33.81 12.03
CA THR A 55 -12.20 32.59 11.44
C THR A 55 -13.34 32.88 10.46
N SER A 56 -13.31 34.06 9.84
CA SER A 56 -14.29 34.57 8.87
C SER A 56 -13.58 35.47 7.85
N LEU A 57 -14.20 35.71 6.70
CA LEU A 57 -13.64 36.58 5.68
C LEU A 57 -14.09 38.02 5.91
N PRO A 58 -13.24 39.05 5.54
CA PRO A 58 -13.61 40.45 5.63
C PRO A 58 -14.63 40.78 4.53
N GLY A 59 -15.54 41.71 4.82
CA GLY A 59 -16.45 42.27 3.83
C GLY A 59 -15.74 43.21 2.84
N LEU A 60 -16.34 43.36 1.65
CA LEU A 60 -15.76 44.22 0.58
C LEU A 60 -15.46 45.66 1.03
N ASP A 61 -16.34 46.25 1.86
CA ASP A 61 -16.15 47.60 2.41
C ASP A 61 -14.98 47.65 3.39
N GLN A 62 -14.75 46.61 4.18
CA GLN A 62 -13.60 46.52 5.07
C GLN A 62 -12.30 46.41 4.29
N ILE A 63 -12.26 45.60 3.24
CA ILE A 63 -11.11 45.49 2.34
C ILE A 63 -10.79 46.83 1.70
N ARG A 64 -11.80 47.49 1.15
CA ARG A 64 -11.63 48.82 0.52
C ARG A 64 -11.12 49.83 1.51
N ALA A 65 -11.67 49.89 2.71
CA ALA A 65 -11.28 50.86 3.74
C ALA A 65 -9.82 50.68 4.17
N VAL A 66 -9.35 49.43 4.33
CA VAL A 66 -8.00 49.14 4.84
C VAL A 66 -6.95 49.14 3.74
N THR A 67 -7.23 48.49 2.61
CA THR A 67 -6.21 48.27 1.56
C THR A 67 -6.32 49.22 0.37
N LYS A 68 -7.39 49.99 0.28
CA LYS A 68 -7.74 50.89 -0.83
C LYS A 68 -7.93 50.16 -2.17
N VAL A 69 -7.99 48.83 -2.14
CA VAL A 69 -8.29 47.97 -3.29
C VAL A 69 -9.79 47.78 -3.39
N GLU A 70 -10.37 48.04 -4.54
CA GLU A 70 -11.78 47.92 -4.82
C GLU A 70 -12.02 46.56 -5.46
N LEU A 71 -12.54 45.59 -4.73
CA LEU A 71 -12.99 44.27 -5.22
C LEU A 71 -14.47 44.38 -5.61
N LYS A 72 -14.84 43.68 -6.69
CA LYS A 72 -16.21 43.66 -7.18
C LYS A 72 -16.95 42.46 -6.55
N PRO A 73 -18.26 42.61 -6.28
CA PRO A 73 -19.06 41.47 -5.87
C PRO A 73 -19.17 40.49 -7.04
N VAL A 74 -18.87 39.19 -6.77
CA VAL A 74 -19.13 38.13 -7.72
C VAL A 74 -20.57 37.67 -7.46
N PRO A 75 -21.43 37.64 -8.50
CA PRO A 75 -22.80 37.16 -8.31
C PRO A 75 -22.81 35.68 -7.91
N GLU A 76 -23.52 34.85 -8.35
CA GLU A 76 -23.65 33.45 -7.96
C GLU A 76 -22.43 32.60 -8.42
N ILE A 77 -21.76 31.89 -7.49
CA ILE A 77 -20.67 30.97 -7.80
C ILE A 77 -21.28 29.57 -7.96
N ASN A 78 -21.32 29.07 -9.18
CA ASN A 78 -21.73 27.71 -9.50
C ASN A 78 -20.53 26.73 -9.52
N ASP A 79 -20.82 25.43 -9.56
CA ASP A 79 -19.78 24.38 -9.56
C ASP A 79 -18.75 24.54 -10.69
N GLY A 80 -19.17 25.00 -11.86
CA GLY A 80 -18.27 25.21 -13.00
C GLY A 80 -17.28 26.37 -12.77
N ILE A 81 -17.74 27.48 -12.17
CA ILE A 81 -16.88 28.60 -11.79
C ILE A 81 -15.91 28.16 -10.68
N LEU A 82 -16.39 27.39 -9.72
CA LEU A 82 -15.57 26.87 -8.63
C LEU A 82 -14.48 25.93 -9.15
N GLU A 83 -14.81 24.99 -10.03
CA GLU A 83 -13.85 24.06 -10.61
C GLU A 83 -12.81 24.79 -11.46
N TRP A 84 -13.23 25.74 -12.27
CA TRP A 84 -12.33 26.59 -13.03
C TRP A 84 -11.40 27.38 -12.10
N PHE A 85 -11.94 28.02 -11.06
CA PHE A 85 -11.16 28.79 -10.08
C PHE A 85 -10.11 27.91 -9.40
N MET A 86 -10.48 26.72 -8.94
CA MET A 86 -9.57 25.80 -8.26
C MET A 86 -8.39 25.41 -9.16
N ASN A 87 -8.66 25.07 -10.42
CA ASN A 87 -7.63 24.67 -11.37
C ASN A 87 -6.70 25.84 -11.74
N GLU A 88 -7.26 27.03 -11.96
CA GLU A 88 -6.49 28.22 -12.32
C GLU A 88 -5.66 28.74 -11.16
N PHE A 89 -6.23 28.77 -9.96
CA PHE A 89 -5.52 29.23 -8.77
C PHE A 89 -4.36 28.30 -8.38
N GLU A 90 -4.55 26.97 -8.49
CA GLU A 90 -3.47 26.00 -8.30
C GLU A 90 -2.33 26.25 -9.30
N SER A 91 -2.67 26.43 -10.58
CA SER A 91 -1.70 26.68 -11.64
C SER A 91 -0.96 28.01 -11.45
N PHE A 92 -1.67 29.05 -11.06
CA PHE A 92 -1.11 30.35 -10.70
C PHE A 92 -0.12 30.24 -9.54
N THR A 93 -0.55 29.65 -8.42
CA THR A 93 0.29 29.53 -7.22
C THR A 93 1.53 28.69 -7.49
N ARG A 94 1.38 27.54 -8.16
CA ARG A 94 2.51 26.68 -8.53
C ARG A 94 3.54 27.42 -9.39
N ARG A 95 3.08 28.20 -10.35
CA ARG A 95 3.97 29.01 -11.19
C ARG A 95 4.74 30.06 -10.38
N GLN A 96 4.04 30.82 -9.52
CA GLN A 96 4.64 31.89 -8.73
C GLN A 96 5.65 31.33 -7.71
N GLU A 97 5.33 30.21 -7.06
CA GLU A 97 6.25 29.58 -6.12
C GLU A 97 7.46 28.96 -6.82
N LEU A 98 7.26 28.37 -8.02
CA LEU A 98 8.37 27.85 -8.81
C LEU A 98 9.29 28.97 -9.31
N GLU A 99 8.76 30.09 -9.81
CA GLU A 99 9.53 31.28 -10.20
C GLU A 99 10.35 31.81 -9.00
N ARG A 100 9.74 31.89 -7.83
CA ARG A 100 10.42 32.32 -6.60
C ARG A 100 11.50 31.33 -6.17
N ALA A 101 11.19 30.03 -6.24
CA ALA A 101 12.15 28.97 -5.91
C ALA A 101 13.37 29.01 -6.83
N ILE A 102 13.18 29.22 -8.12
CA ILE A 102 14.28 29.34 -9.10
C ILE A 102 15.17 30.56 -8.79
N LEU A 103 14.58 31.69 -8.48
CA LEU A 103 15.35 32.89 -8.12
C LEU A 103 16.18 32.67 -6.85
N LYS A 104 15.57 32.12 -5.80
CA LYS A 104 16.29 31.76 -4.56
C LYS A 104 17.35 30.69 -4.78
N ALA A 105 17.06 29.72 -5.66
CA ALA A 105 18.02 28.68 -6.00
C ALA A 105 19.27 29.25 -6.68
N ALA A 106 19.10 30.26 -7.56
CA ALA A 106 20.24 30.96 -8.18
C ALA A 106 21.18 31.58 -7.14
N ASP A 107 20.59 32.28 -6.14
CA ASP A 107 21.36 32.91 -5.05
C ASP A 107 22.10 31.88 -4.18
N LEU A 108 21.50 30.69 -3.95
CA LEU A 108 22.11 29.60 -3.18
C LEU A 108 23.23 28.91 -3.97
N LEU A 109 23.04 28.73 -5.28
CA LEU A 109 24.07 28.16 -6.16
C LEU A 109 25.32 29.04 -6.23
N GLU A 110 25.16 30.35 -6.27
CA GLU A 110 26.29 31.30 -6.22
C GLU A 110 27.07 31.20 -4.92
N LYS A 111 26.41 30.80 -3.82
CA LYS A 111 27.04 30.58 -2.51
C LYS A 111 27.63 29.17 -2.34
N GLY A 112 27.42 28.27 -3.31
CA GLY A 112 27.88 26.87 -3.25
C GLY A 112 27.03 25.96 -2.36
N GLU A 113 25.80 26.35 -2.01
CA GLU A 113 24.88 25.59 -1.17
C GLU A 113 23.92 24.77 -2.03
N TYR A 114 24.22 23.49 -2.27
CA TYR A 114 23.45 22.64 -3.18
C TYR A 114 22.25 21.93 -2.52
N ASP A 115 22.39 21.42 -1.30
CA ASP A 115 21.34 20.65 -0.60
C ASP A 115 20.03 21.43 -0.40
N PRO A 116 20.05 22.74 -0.02
CA PRO A 116 18.83 23.53 0.09
C PRO A 116 18.10 23.73 -1.23
N VAL A 117 18.81 23.74 -2.37
CA VAL A 117 18.26 23.95 -3.71
C VAL A 117 17.30 22.84 -4.11
N GLU A 118 17.71 21.57 -3.92
CA GLU A 118 16.87 20.42 -4.23
C GLU A 118 15.54 20.46 -3.46
N LYS A 119 15.63 20.74 -2.17
CA LYS A 119 14.44 20.84 -1.31
C LYS A 119 13.52 21.98 -1.76
N LEU A 120 14.09 23.15 -2.05
CA LEU A 120 13.33 24.35 -2.46
C LEU A 120 12.54 24.10 -3.75
N ILE A 121 13.17 23.50 -4.76
CA ILE A 121 12.53 23.19 -6.04
C ILE A 121 11.47 22.10 -5.85
N LYS A 122 11.78 21.06 -5.07
CA LYS A 122 10.84 19.97 -4.78
C LYS A 122 9.57 20.47 -4.08
N ASP A 123 9.72 21.32 -3.08
CA ASP A 123 8.59 21.88 -2.33
C ASP A 123 7.72 22.75 -3.27
N ALA A 124 8.31 23.57 -4.15
CA ALA A 124 7.57 24.38 -5.12
C ALA A 124 6.81 23.56 -6.18
N VAL A 125 7.39 22.44 -6.63
CA VAL A 125 6.73 21.54 -7.60
C VAL A 125 5.59 20.74 -6.97
N GLN A 126 5.68 20.43 -5.68
CA GLN A 126 4.68 19.63 -4.96
C GLN A 126 3.44 20.42 -4.53
N ILE A 127 3.39 21.73 -4.76
CA ILE A 127 2.20 22.54 -4.47
C ILE A 127 1.02 22.01 -5.28
N SER A 128 0.01 21.55 -4.59
CA SER A 128 -1.26 21.12 -5.20
C SER A 128 -2.41 21.33 -4.22
N LEU A 129 -3.59 21.58 -4.75
CA LEU A 129 -4.80 21.52 -3.96
C LEU A 129 -5.10 20.08 -3.60
N THR A 130 -5.43 19.84 -2.34
CA THR A 130 -5.95 18.55 -1.93
C THR A 130 -7.35 18.40 -2.53
N LYS A 131 -7.41 17.85 -3.74
CA LYS A 131 -8.68 17.59 -4.45
C LYS A 131 -9.48 16.44 -3.84
N ASP A 132 -8.79 15.57 -3.10
CA ASP A 132 -9.39 14.40 -2.48
C ASP A 132 -9.82 14.75 -1.04
N MET A 133 -11.10 15.05 -0.89
CA MET A 133 -11.76 15.27 0.41
C MET A 133 -12.00 13.94 1.16
N GLY A 134 -11.48 12.84 0.65
CA GLY A 134 -11.80 11.51 1.14
C GLY A 134 -13.10 10.97 0.54
N THR A 135 -13.68 9.98 1.20
CA THR A 135 -14.91 9.32 0.73
C THR A 135 -16.08 9.79 1.59
N ASP A 136 -17.09 10.42 0.96
CA ASP A 136 -18.38 10.59 1.62
C ASP A 136 -19.01 9.20 1.84
N TYR A 137 -19.11 8.81 3.10
CA TYR A 137 -19.49 7.45 3.47
C TYR A 137 -20.91 7.09 3.00
N PHE A 138 -21.82 8.06 2.97
CA PHE A 138 -23.24 7.86 2.70
C PHE A 138 -23.66 8.21 1.26
N ALA A 139 -22.86 8.97 0.51
CA ALA A 139 -23.24 9.49 -0.80
C ALA A 139 -23.54 8.37 -1.82
N ASP A 140 -22.64 7.40 -1.97
CA ASP A 140 -22.82 6.25 -2.86
C ASP A 140 -22.19 4.98 -2.27
N PRO A 141 -22.93 4.24 -1.43
CA PRO A 141 -22.47 3.00 -0.83
C PRO A 141 -22.14 1.92 -1.86
N VAL A 142 -22.88 1.85 -2.98
CA VAL A 142 -22.69 0.83 -4.02
C VAL A 142 -21.38 1.08 -4.77
N ALA A 143 -21.14 2.30 -5.23
CA ALA A 143 -19.91 2.65 -5.90
C ALA A 143 -18.70 2.48 -4.95
N ARG A 144 -18.84 2.86 -3.69
CA ARG A 144 -17.79 2.69 -2.67
C ARG A 144 -17.45 1.21 -2.43
N ILE A 145 -18.45 0.35 -2.29
CA ILE A 145 -18.27 -1.10 -2.12
C ILE A 145 -17.62 -1.70 -3.38
N ASN A 146 -18.15 -1.38 -4.56
CA ASN A 146 -17.61 -1.85 -5.83
C ASN A 146 -16.16 -1.34 -6.04
N LYS A 147 -15.86 -0.10 -5.65
CA LYS A 147 -14.50 0.43 -5.71
C LYS A 147 -13.54 -0.38 -4.84
N TYR A 148 -13.94 -0.80 -3.64
CA TYR A 148 -13.12 -1.64 -2.77
C TYR A 148 -12.81 -3.00 -3.42
N PHE A 149 -13.80 -3.67 -4.01
CA PHE A 149 -13.61 -4.97 -4.64
C PHE A 149 -13.00 -4.90 -6.06
N ASN A 150 -13.21 -3.79 -6.80
CA ASN A 150 -12.77 -3.66 -8.19
C ASN A 150 -11.53 -2.76 -8.38
N SER A 151 -11.12 -1.98 -7.38
CA SER A 151 -10.02 -1.01 -7.47
C SER A 151 -8.61 -1.62 -7.45
N GLY A 152 -8.41 -2.62 -8.27
CA GLY A 152 -7.13 -3.27 -8.43
C GLY A 152 -6.94 -4.50 -7.58
N GLY A 153 -8.04 -5.03 -7.11
CA GLY A 153 -8.25 -6.35 -6.57
C GLY A 153 -7.12 -6.96 -5.75
N GLN A 154 -7.48 -7.89 -4.95
CA GLN A 154 -6.54 -8.83 -4.40
C GLN A 154 -5.93 -9.63 -5.56
N VAL A 155 -4.62 -9.76 -5.53
CA VAL A 155 -3.86 -10.53 -6.51
C VAL A 155 -3.53 -11.87 -5.87
N SER A 156 -3.98 -12.96 -6.50
CA SER A 156 -3.70 -14.31 -6.05
C SER A 156 -2.20 -14.51 -5.79
N THR A 157 -1.86 -15.18 -4.70
CA THR A 157 -0.48 -15.59 -4.39
C THR A 157 -0.01 -16.76 -5.25
N GLY A 158 -0.93 -17.39 -5.98
CA GLY A 158 -0.73 -18.64 -6.69
C GLY A 158 -0.77 -19.88 -5.79
N TRP A 159 -1.14 -19.69 -4.53
CA TRP A 159 -1.39 -20.76 -3.56
C TRP A 159 -2.83 -20.66 -3.04
N PRO A 160 -3.75 -21.50 -3.52
CA PRO A 160 -5.16 -21.45 -3.18
C PRO A 160 -5.46 -21.48 -1.68
N GLN A 161 -4.66 -22.19 -0.86
CA GLN A 161 -4.82 -22.20 0.60
C GLN A 161 -4.54 -20.80 1.19
N MET A 162 -3.48 -20.15 0.72
CA MET A 162 -3.13 -18.81 1.17
C MET A 162 -4.13 -17.76 0.68
N ASP A 163 -4.63 -17.90 -0.54
CA ASP A 163 -5.62 -17.00 -1.11
C ASP A 163 -6.96 -17.08 -0.36
N ARG A 164 -7.40 -18.28 0.03
CA ARG A 164 -8.59 -18.45 0.89
C ARG A 164 -8.43 -17.73 2.23
N LEU A 165 -7.25 -17.84 2.83
CA LEU A 165 -6.94 -17.16 4.10
C LEU A 165 -6.96 -15.64 3.95
N LEU A 166 -6.53 -15.12 2.81
CA LEU A 166 -6.44 -13.68 2.49
C LEU A 166 -7.66 -13.13 1.76
N TYR A 167 -8.72 -13.92 1.57
CA TYR A 167 -9.94 -13.56 0.82
C TYR A 167 -9.67 -13.21 -0.64
N GLY A 168 -8.64 -13.81 -1.26
CA GLY A 168 -8.31 -13.65 -2.68
C GLY A 168 -6.84 -13.33 -2.98
N GLY A 169 -6.01 -13.06 -1.97
CA GLY A 169 -4.58 -12.80 -2.12
C GLY A 169 -4.12 -11.48 -1.53
N PHE A 170 -3.02 -10.92 -2.02
CA PHE A 170 -2.47 -9.65 -1.55
C PHE A 170 -3.04 -8.46 -2.34
N SER A 171 -3.23 -7.32 -1.66
CA SER A 171 -3.67 -6.08 -2.29
C SER A 171 -2.48 -5.21 -2.71
N ARG A 172 -2.64 -4.48 -3.82
CA ARG A 172 -1.64 -3.48 -4.24
C ARG A 172 -1.55 -2.34 -3.22
N GLY A 173 -0.34 -1.87 -2.96
CA GLY A 173 -0.08 -0.82 -1.96
C GLY A 173 0.05 -1.33 -0.54
N GLU A 174 -0.02 -2.64 -0.31
CA GLU A 174 0.24 -3.28 0.98
C GLU A 174 1.71 -3.71 1.12
N LEU A 175 2.22 -3.67 2.34
CA LEU A 175 3.51 -4.24 2.72
C LEU A 175 3.28 -5.63 3.32
N ASN A 176 3.81 -6.66 2.65
CA ASN A 176 3.71 -8.06 3.05
C ASN A 176 5.09 -8.57 3.51
N ILE A 177 5.17 -9.17 4.68
CA ILE A 177 6.43 -9.62 5.28
C ILE A 177 6.38 -11.13 5.51
N PHE A 178 7.42 -11.85 5.03
CA PHE A 178 7.72 -13.22 5.43
C PHE A 178 8.80 -13.22 6.49
N ALA A 179 8.46 -13.68 7.69
CA ALA A 179 9.36 -13.73 8.83
C ALA A 179 9.83 -15.16 9.08
N GLY A 180 11.13 -15.34 9.33
CA GLY A 180 11.69 -16.66 9.59
C GLY A 180 13.12 -16.64 10.07
N GLY A 181 13.56 -17.70 10.72
CA GLY A 181 14.95 -17.89 11.16
C GLY A 181 15.94 -17.93 9.98
N SER A 182 17.23 -17.89 10.28
CA SER A 182 18.25 -18.13 9.26
C SER A 182 18.07 -19.52 8.65
N GLY A 183 18.12 -19.65 7.32
CA GLY A 183 17.94 -20.92 6.61
C GLY A 183 16.49 -21.46 6.60
N SER A 184 15.49 -20.72 7.12
CA SER A 184 14.08 -21.14 7.08
C SER A 184 13.50 -21.19 5.64
N GLY A 185 14.08 -20.44 4.71
CA GLY A 185 13.63 -20.37 3.31
C GLY A 185 12.93 -19.08 2.94
N LYS A 186 13.20 -17.96 3.62
CA LYS A 186 12.62 -16.65 3.32
C LYS A 186 12.76 -16.26 1.84
N SER A 187 13.98 -16.33 1.32
CA SER A 187 14.24 -16.07 -0.11
C SER A 187 13.49 -17.05 -1.01
N LEU A 188 13.38 -18.32 -0.62
CA LEU A 188 12.68 -19.34 -1.42
C LEU A 188 11.19 -19.06 -1.57
N VAL A 189 10.50 -18.70 -0.49
CA VAL A 189 9.07 -18.38 -0.56
C VAL A 189 8.82 -17.15 -1.42
N MET A 190 9.66 -16.12 -1.32
CA MET A 190 9.55 -14.91 -2.15
C MET A 190 9.82 -15.21 -3.63
N MET A 191 10.86 -15.99 -3.97
CA MET A 191 11.14 -16.40 -5.34
C MET A 191 9.99 -17.22 -5.94
N ASN A 192 9.43 -18.17 -5.18
CA ASN A 192 8.29 -18.98 -5.63
C ASN A 192 7.04 -18.12 -5.88
N MET A 193 6.75 -17.17 -4.99
CA MET A 193 5.63 -16.23 -5.18
C MET A 193 5.87 -15.33 -6.41
N ALA A 194 7.10 -14.84 -6.61
CA ALA A 194 7.46 -14.09 -7.81
C ALA A 194 7.17 -14.90 -9.08
N LEU A 195 7.55 -16.19 -9.11
CA LEU A 195 7.27 -17.06 -10.25
C LEU A 195 5.77 -17.28 -10.49
N ASN A 196 4.97 -17.42 -9.43
CA ASN A 196 3.52 -17.51 -9.55
C ASN A 196 2.93 -16.23 -10.18
N TRP A 197 3.40 -15.06 -9.77
CA TRP A 197 2.95 -13.78 -10.32
C TRP A 197 3.44 -13.55 -11.76
N LEU A 198 4.64 -14.01 -12.10
CA LEU A 198 5.12 -14.00 -13.48
C LEU A 198 4.25 -14.88 -14.38
N ASP A 199 3.87 -16.07 -13.92
CA ASP A 199 2.99 -17.00 -14.65
C ASP A 199 1.59 -16.40 -14.84
N ALA A 200 1.14 -15.56 -13.89
CA ALA A 200 -0.07 -14.76 -14.01
C ALA A 200 0.08 -13.53 -14.95
N GLY A 201 1.24 -13.32 -15.57
CA GLY A 201 1.51 -12.23 -16.52
C GLY A 201 1.96 -10.91 -15.89
N LEU A 202 2.24 -10.86 -14.58
CA LEU A 202 2.68 -9.65 -13.88
C LEU A 202 4.19 -9.39 -14.11
N ASN A 203 4.56 -8.11 -14.22
CA ASN A 203 5.95 -7.68 -14.35
C ASN A 203 6.58 -7.42 -12.98
N GLY A 204 7.72 -8.02 -12.72
CA GLY A 204 8.34 -7.95 -11.41
C GLY A 204 9.81 -7.63 -11.36
N VAL A 205 10.22 -7.11 -10.21
CA VAL A 205 11.60 -6.88 -9.85
C VAL A 205 11.91 -7.61 -8.54
N TYR A 206 13.02 -8.34 -8.52
CA TYR A 206 13.56 -8.94 -7.31
C TYR A 206 14.85 -8.21 -6.93
N ILE A 207 14.84 -7.55 -5.80
CA ILE A 207 15.99 -6.84 -5.25
C ILE A 207 16.60 -7.69 -4.14
N SER A 208 17.83 -8.14 -4.36
CA SER A 208 18.60 -8.88 -3.37
C SER A 208 19.60 -7.95 -2.69
N LEU A 209 19.64 -7.98 -1.36
CA LEU A 209 20.62 -7.29 -0.52
C LEU A 209 21.61 -8.28 0.13
N GLU A 210 21.35 -9.58 -0.06
CA GLU A 210 22.15 -10.65 0.55
C GLU A 210 22.84 -11.54 -0.49
N LEU A 211 22.11 -11.92 -1.55
CA LEU A 211 22.60 -12.84 -2.57
C LEU A 211 22.99 -12.09 -3.84
N SER A 212 23.97 -12.63 -4.57
CA SER A 212 24.33 -12.13 -5.90
C SER A 212 23.20 -12.39 -6.91
N GLU A 213 23.20 -11.63 -8.02
CA GLU A 213 22.25 -11.80 -9.14
C GLU A 213 22.35 -13.20 -9.74
N GLU A 214 23.56 -13.75 -9.85
CA GLU A 214 23.81 -15.08 -10.42
C GLU A 214 23.23 -16.19 -9.55
N LEU A 215 23.43 -16.12 -8.22
CA LEU A 215 22.91 -17.14 -7.31
C LEU A 215 21.37 -17.10 -7.23
N THR A 216 20.82 -15.90 -7.21
CA THR A 216 19.36 -15.70 -7.24
C THR A 216 18.78 -16.24 -8.56
N SER A 217 19.42 -15.95 -9.70
CA SER A 217 19.02 -16.44 -11.00
C SER A 217 19.15 -17.97 -11.09
N LEU A 218 20.24 -18.57 -10.64
CA LEU A 218 20.42 -20.02 -10.64
C LEU A 218 19.33 -20.77 -9.83
N ARG A 219 18.90 -20.21 -8.69
CA ARG A 219 17.80 -20.76 -7.92
C ARG A 219 16.47 -20.63 -8.66
N THR A 220 16.26 -19.48 -9.29
CA THR A 220 15.07 -19.24 -10.12
C THR A 220 15.03 -20.21 -11.30
N ASP A 221 16.18 -20.44 -11.97
CA ASP A 221 16.29 -21.40 -13.08
C ASP A 221 15.92 -22.82 -12.64
N ALA A 222 16.38 -23.25 -11.46
CA ALA A 222 16.03 -24.55 -10.89
C ALA A 222 14.52 -24.71 -10.69
N MET A 223 13.87 -23.66 -10.17
CA MET A 223 12.41 -23.65 -9.96
C MET A 223 11.63 -23.65 -11.28
N VAL A 224 12.05 -22.85 -12.27
CA VAL A 224 11.41 -22.73 -13.59
C VAL A 224 11.54 -24.00 -14.40
N THR A 225 12.72 -24.61 -14.39
CA THR A 225 13.03 -25.76 -15.24
C THR A 225 12.73 -27.12 -14.58
N SER A 226 12.38 -27.10 -13.29
CA SER A 226 12.24 -28.28 -12.44
C SER A 226 13.50 -29.18 -12.47
N THR A 227 14.67 -28.52 -12.47
CA THR A 227 15.98 -29.18 -12.52
C THR A 227 16.78 -28.77 -11.30
N GLY A 228 17.38 -29.71 -10.58
CA GLY A 228 18.21 -29.38 -9.43
C GLY A 228 19.42 -28.52 -9.81
N THR A 229 19.81 -27.57 -8.94
CA THR A 229 20.93 -26.63 -9.22
C THR A 229 22.24 -27.34 -9.59
N LYS A 230 22.49 -28.53 -9.05
CA LYS A 230 23.66 -29.35 -9.37
C LYS A 230 23.59 -29.93 -10.81
N ASP A 231 22.38 -30.15 -11.31
CA ASP A 231 22.16 -30.79 -12.60
C ASP A 231 22.05 -29.78 -13.75
N ILE A 232 21.70 -28.53 -13.44
CA ILE A 232 21.69 -27.41 -14.44
C ILE A 232 23.03 -27.31 -15.16
N ARG A 233 24.14 -27.50 -14.44
CA ARG A 233 25.49 -27.45 -15.02
C ARG A 233 25.76 -28.54 -16.03
N LYS A 234 25.02 -29.67 -15.98
CA LYS A 234 25.22 -30.81 -16.88
C LYS A 234 24.59 -30.57 -18.27
N ASP A 235 23.54 -29.75 -18.31
CA ASP A 235 22.82 -29.43 -19.56
C ASP A 235 22.32 -27.97 -19.52
N VAL A 236 23.25 -27.07 -19.79
CA VAL A 236 23.01 -25.62 -19.78
C VAL A 236 22.09 -25.21 -20.94
N ASP A 237 22.21 -25.83 -22.10
CA ASP A 237 21.46 -25.46 -23.30
C ASP A 237 19.98 -25.77 -23.14
N THR A 238 19.64 -26.97 -22.68
CA THR A 238 18.24 -27.33 -22.40
C THR A 238 17.65 -26.45 -21.29
N THR A 239 18.42 -26.16 -20.24
CA THR A 239 17.99 -25.24 -19.18
C THR A 239 17.70 -23.85 -19.74
N ALA A 240 18.63 -23.28 -20.51
CA ALA A 240 18.47 -21.96 -21.14
C ALA A 240 17.25 -21.92 -22.09
N LEU A 241 17.01 -23.00 -22.83
CA LEU A 241 15.83 -23.10 -23.71
C LEU A 241 14.52 -23.06 -22.89
N LYS A 242 14.42 -23.87 -21.82
CA LYS A 242 13.24 -23.89 -20.94
C LYS A 242 12.98 -22.51 -20.31
N VAL A 243 14.02 -21.84 -19.79
CA VAL A 243 13.91 -20.49 -19.23
C VAL A 243 13.42 -19.48 -20.28
N LYS A 244 13.98 -19.52 -21.50
CA LYS A 244 13.51 -18.65 -22.60
C LYS A 244 12.05 -18.94 -22.99
N MET A 245 11.65 -20.21 -22.99
CA MET A 245 10.25 -20.60 -23.27
C MET A 245 9.31 -20.09 -22.18
N PHE A 246 9.68 -20.17 -20.90
CA PHE A 246 8.94 -19.61 -19.78
C PHE A 246 8.78 -18.11 -19.95
N GLY A 247 9.87 -17.37 -20.16
CA GLY A 247 9.84 -15.91 -20.30
C GLY A 247 9.04 -15.39 -21.51
N LYS A 248 8.76 -16.24 -22.55
CA LYS A 248 7.86 -15.86 -23.66
C LYS A 248 6.37 -15.88 -23.27
N LYS A 249 6.00 -16.60 -22.23
CA LYS A 249 4.61 -16.83 -21.83
C LYS A 249 4.23 -16.06 -20.58
N THR A 250 5.20 -15.48 -19.87
CA THR A 250 5.04 -14.85 -18.55
C THR A 250 5.30 -13.34 -18.61
N GLY A 251 5.07 -12.67 -17.49
CA GLY A 251 5.51 -11.29 -17.31
C GLY A 251 7.03 -11.14 -17.31
N SER A 252 7.52 -9.92 -17.37
CA SER A 252 8.95 -9.62 -17.31
C SER A 252 9.49 -9.73 -15.89
N TYR A 253 10.70 -10.24 -15.75
CA TYR A 253 11.37 -10.39 -14.47
C TYR A 253 12.79 -9.82 -14.51
N GLN A 254 13.12 -8.98 -13.53
CA GLN A 254 14.45 -8.42 -13.37
C GLN A 254 14.97 -8.75 -11.98
N VAL A 255 16.14 -9.36 -11.94
CA VAL A 255 16.88 -9.60 -10.70
C VAL A 255 17.96 -8.52 -10.58
N LYS A 256 18.03 -7.86 -9.44
CA LYS A 256 19.01 -6.80 -9.13
C LYS A 256 19.60 -7.02 -7.76
N SER A 257 20.94 -7.02 -7.67
CA SER A 257 21.64 -6.95 -6.39
C SER A 257 21.94 -5.49 -6.07
N LEU A 258 21.60 -5.08 -4.86
CA LEU A 258 22.00 -3.80 -4.28
C LEU A 258 22.87 -4.05 -3.05
N PRO A 259 23.82 -3.15 -2.73
CA PRO A 259 24.63 -3.30 -1.53
C PRO A 259 23.76 -3.24 -0.27
N ALA A 260 24.17 -3.95 0.77
CA ALA A 260 23.62 -3.76 2.11
C ALA A 260 23.75 -2.27 2.51
N GLN A 261 22.80 -1.77 3.29
CA GLN A 261 22.69 -0.36 3.67
C GLN A 261 22.15 0.57 2.56
N SER A 262 21.75 0.05 1.39
CA SER A 262 20.91 0.81 0.45
C SER A 262 19.63 1.30 1.13
N ASN A 263 19.07 2.38 0.63
CA ASN A 263 17.85 2.98 1.17
C ASN A 263 16.72 2.99 0.14
N ILE A 264 15.54 3.47 0.53
CA ILE A 264 14.36 3.47 -0.33
C ILE A 264 14.51 4.39 -1.56
N ASN A 265 15.34 5.45 -1.48
CA ASN A 265 15.60 6.31 -2.64
C ASN A 265 16.43 5.58 -3.70
N ASP A 266 17.36 4.71 -3.30
CA ASP A 266 18.12 3.89 -4.24
C ASP A 266 17.19 2.93 -4.99
N ILE A 267 16.25 2.30 -4.27
CA ILE A 267 15.22 1.44 -4.86
C ILE A 267 14.33 2.24 -5.80
N ARG A 268 13.84 3.41 -5.37
CA ARG A 268 12.98 4.28 -6.19
C ARG A 268 13.68 4.74 -7.46
N ALA A 269 14.95 5.14 -7.38
CA ALA A 269 15.76 5.56 -8.51
C ALA A 269 15.93 4.41 -9.52
N TYR A 270 16.28 3.22 -9.04
CA TYR A 270 16.40 2.03 -9.87
C TYR A 270 15.10 1.67 -10.58
N LEU A 271 13.98 1.68 -9.88
CA LEU A 271 12.67 1.36 -10.47
C LEU A 271 12.27 2.36 -11.55
N LYS A 272 12.53 3.65 -11.33
CA LYS A 272 12.28 4.71 -12.30
C LYS A 272 13.14 4.52 -13.55
N GLU A 273 14.41 4.22 -13.37
CA GLU A 273 15.33 3.90 -14.47
C GLU A 273 14.86 2.66 -15.25
N TYR A 274 14.50 1.59 -14.55
CA TYR A 274 13.98 0.37 -15.16
C TYR A 274 12.73 0.64 -16.01
N GLN A 275 11.77 1.40 -15.49
CA GLN A 275 10.55 1.75 -16.23
C GLN A 275 10.87 2.56 -17.50
N ILE A 276 11.82 3.49 -17.43
CA ILE A 276 12.23 4.30 -18.59
C ILE A 276 12.92 3.41 -19.63
N GLN A 277 13.87 2.56 -19.21
CA GLN A 277 14.65 1.72 -20.14
C GLN A 277 13.82 0.60 -20.79
N LYS A 278 12.92 -0.02 -20.03
CA LYS A 278 12.12 -1.16 -20.52
C LYS A 278 10.75 -0.77 -21.06
N GLY A 279 10.28 0.47 -20.81
CA GLY A 279 8.96 0.93 -21.24
C GLY A 279 7.81 0.15 -20.59
N ARG A 280 8.03 -0.47 -19.42
CA ARG A 280 7.06 -1.32 -18.72
C ARG A 280 6.87 -0.89 -17.29
N GLN A 281 5.65 -0.92 -16.83
CA GLN A 281 5.34 -0.72 -15.41
C GLN A 281 5.69 -1.96 -14.60
N VAL A 282 6.13 -1.76 -13.37
CA VAL A 282 6.39 -2.82 -12.40
C VAL A 282 5.10 -3.07 -11.62
N ASP A 283 4.66 -4.33 -11.59
CA ASP A 283 3.47 -4.76 -10.84
C ASP A 283 3.81 -5.23 -9.43
N PHE A 284 4.98 -5.83 -9.25
CA PHE A 284 5.43 -6.32 -7.96
C PHE A 284 6.92 -6.13 -7.73
N ILE A 285 7.29 -6.00 -6.46
CA ILE A 285 8.68 -5.94 -6.00
C ILE A 285 8.86 -6.95 -4.86
N MET A 286 9.93 -7.72 -4.96
CA MET A 286 10.48 -8.54 -3.88
C MET A 286 11.76 -7.89 -3.36
N ILE A 287 11.88 -7.71 -2.03
CA ILE A 287 13.09 -7.14 -1.40
C ILE A 287 13.64 -8.14 -0.39
N ASP A 288 14.81 -8.69 -0.67
CA ASP A 288 15.45 -9.73 0.12
C ASP A 288 16.73 -9.21 0.77
N TYR A 289 16.69 -8.73 2.02
CA TYR A 289 15.56 -8.54 2.93
C TYR A 289 15.66 -7.19 3.68
N LEU A 290 14.54 -6.77 4.25
CA LEU A 290 14.30 -5.46 4.87
C LEU A 290 15.36 -5.07 5.93
N ASP A 291 15.85 -6.01 6.75
CA ASP A 291 16.77 -5.74 7.83
C ASP A 291 18.14 -5.21 7.37
N LEU A 292 18.46 -5.36 6.08
CA LEU A 292 19.70 -4.86 5.47
C LEU A 292 19.56 -3.44 4.90
N LEU A 293 18.36 -2.89 4.84
CA LEU A 293 18.11 -1.52 4.39
C LEU A 293 18.39 -0.50 5.50
N MET A 294 18.66 0.74 5.07
CA MET A 294 18.77 1.92 5.95
C MET A 294 17.64 2.91 5.65
N PRO A 295 17.13 3.63 6.66
CA PRO A 295 16.10 4.63 6.44
C PRO A 295 16.68 5.89 5.78
N VAL A 296 15.85 6.58 4.99
CA VAL A 296 16.17 7.89 4.38
C VAL A 296 15.85 9.02 5.36
N SER A 297 14.72 8.88 6.07
CA SER A 297 14.09 9.96 6.84
C SER A 297 14.75 10.30 8.17
N ALA A 298 15.64 9.44 8.68
CA ALA A 298 16.25 9.64 9.98
C ALA A 298 17.73 9.20 10.03
N LYS A 299 18.56 9.99 10.68
CA LYS A 299 19.89 9.55 11.11
C LYS A 299 19.74 8.65 12.34
N VAL A 300 19.73 7.34 12.10
CA VAL A 300 19.57 6.34 13.15
C VAL A 300 20.94 5.72 13.44
N SER A 301 21.26 5.58 14.74
CA SER A 301 22.47 4.85 15.13
C SER A 301 22.38 3.40 14.63
N PRO A 302 23.46 2.83 14.06
CA PRO A 302 23.48 1.43 13.63
C PRO A 302 23.14 0.44 14.76
N SER A 303 23.27 0.84 16.02
CA SER A 303 22.94 0.04 17.21
C SER A 303 21.44 0.06 17.55
N ASP A 304 20.67 1.03 17.05
CA ASP A 304 19.22 1.11 17.32
C ASP A 304 18.41 0.45 16.21
N LEU A 305 18.49 -0.86 16.16
CA LEU A 305 17.81 -1.69 15.16
C LEU A 305 16.28 -1.53 15.19
N PHE A 306 15.70 -1.28 16.37
CA PHE A 306 14.24 -1.14 16.50
C PHE A 306 13.73 0.11 15.77
N VAL A 307 14.38 1.25 15.98
CA VAL A 307 14.02 2.52 15.33
C VAL A 307 14.32 2.46 13.83
N LYS A 308 15.47 1.90 13.45
CA LYS A 308 15.85 1.67 12.05
C LYS A 308 14.76 0.90 11.31
N ASP A 309 14.38 -0.26 11.82
CA ASP A 309 13.43 -1.17 11.17
C ASP A 309 12.02 -0.59 11.10
N LYS A 310 11.64 0.24 12.09
CA LYS A 310 10.39 0.99 12.05
C LYS A 310 10.34 1.92 10.84
N TYR A 311 11.35 2.81 10.71
CA TYR A 311 11.38 3.78 9.61
C TYR A 311 11.48 3.10 8.25
N VAL A 312 12.34 2.09 8.09
CA VAL A 312 12.45 1.32 6.84
C VAL A 312 11.11 0.69 6.46
N SER A 313 10.39 0.09 7.42
CA SER A 313 9.08 -0.51 7.16
C SER A 313 8.02 0.53 6.75
N GLU A 314 8.01 1.70 7.39
CA GLU A 314 7.12 2.81 7.05
C GLU A 314 7.42 3.35 5.64
N GLU A 315 8.70 3.53 5.30
CA GLU A 315 9.15 3.99 4.00
C GLU A 315 8.82 2.99 2.89
N LEU A 316 9.03 1.68 3.11
CA LEU A 316 8.63 0.62 2.17
C LEU A 316 7.12 0.62 1.94
N ARG A 317 6.33 0.70 3.01
CA ARG A 317 4.86 0.75 2.90
C ARG A 317 4.39 1.98 2.13
N ASN A 318 5.04 3.13 2.35
CA ASN A 318 4.73 4.36 1.62
C ASN A 318 5.10 4.21 0.14
N LEU A 319 6.23 3.59 -0.19
CA LEU A 319 6.62 3.30 -1.57
C LEU A 319 5.61 2.37 -2.27
N ALA A 320 5.14 1.32 -1.58
CA ALA A 320 4.12 0.42 -2.12
C ALA A 320 2.83 1.15 -2.47
N LYS A 321 2.37 2.06 -1.59
CA LYS A 321 1.17 2.89 -1.81
C LYS A 321 1.35 3.90 -2.94
N GLU A 322 2.51 4.59 -2.96
CA GLU A 322 2.87 5.57 -3.99
C GLU A 322 2.83 4.95 -5.39
N LEU A 323 3.45 3.78 -5.54
CA LEU A 323 3.55 3.10 -6.82
C LEU A 323 2.36 2.18 -7.12
N LYS A 324 1.48 1.93 -6.15
CA LYS A 324 0.34 1.00 -6.23
C LYS A 324 0.75 -0.40 -6.71
N ILE A 325 1.83 -0.92 -6.16
CA ILE A 325 2.41 -2.23 -6.49
C ILE A 325 2.22 -3.24 -5.37
N LEU A 326 2.38 -4.52 -5.69
CA LEU A 326 2.53 -5.58 -4.71
C LEU A 326 3.95 -5.52 -4.14
N MET A 327 4.07 -5.36 -2.83
CA MET A 327 5.37 -5.32 -2.17
C MET A 327 5.52 -6.45 -1.17
N VAL A 328 6.57 -7.24 -1.34
CA VAL A 328 6.90 -8.34 -0.45
C VAL A 328 8.35 -8.21 0.00
N THR A 329 8.58 -8.40 1.28
CA THR A 329 9.92 -8.45 1.85
C THR A 329 10.02 -9.57 2.88
N ALA A 330 11.22 -9.85 3.31
CA ALA A 330 11.48 -10.77 4.40
C ALA A 330 12.02 -10.05 5.64
N SER A 331 11.89 -10.69 6.79
CA SER A 331 12.50 -10.25 8.05
C SER A 331 13.00 -11.46 8.84
N GLN A 332 14.08 -11.26 9.58
CA GLN A 332 14.64 -12.31 10.40
C GLN A 332 13.94 -12.39 11.76
N LEU A 333 13.65 -13.62 12.21
CA LEU A 333 13.17 -13.91 13.56
C LEU A 333 14.36 -14.02 14.54
N ASN A 334 14.10 -13.70 15.81
CA ASN A 334 15.06 -13.91 16.89
C ASN A 334 15.37 -15.41 17.08
N ARG A 335 16.56 -15.74 17.61
CA ARG A 335 16.98 -17.11 17.81
C ARG A 335 16.07 -17.89 18.76
N SER A 336 15.53 -17.25 19.79
CA SER A 336 14.56 -17.83 20.73
C SER A 336 13.25 -18.27 20.04
N ALA A 337 12.95 -17.65 18.92
CA ALA A 337 11.78 -17.97 18.13
C ALA A 337 11.91 -19.28 17.29
N VAL A 338 13.10 -19.77 17.05
CA VAL A 338 13.32 -20.89 16.10
C VAL A 338 12.95 -22.23 16.71
N GLU A 339 12.87 -22.33 18.04
CA GLU A 339 12.61 -23.60 18.76
C GLU A 339 11.17 -23.74 19.27
N GLU A 340 10.33 -22.74 19.18
CA GLU A 340 8.95 -22.79 19.65
C GLU A 340 7.96 -23.25 18.57
N VAL A 341 6.96 -24.04 18.98
CA VAL A 341 5.92 -24.61 18.10
C VAL A 341 4.81 -23.59 17.80
N GLU A 342 4.67 -22.58 18.63
CA GLU A 342 3.72 -21.47 18.48
C GLU A 342 4.42 -20.13 18.71
N TYR A 343 4.21 -19.18 17.80
CA TYR A 343 4.88 -17.90 17.86
C TYR A 343 3.93 -16.77 18.23
N ASP A 344 4.44 -15.93 19.13
CA ASP A 344 3.86 -14.64 19.47
C ASP A 344 4.65 -13.53 18.74
N HIS A 345 4.05 -12.33 18.65
CA HIS A 345 4.62 -11.15 18.04
C HIS A 345 5.98 -10.70 18.64
N SER A 346 6.34 -11.20 19.83
CA SER A 346 7.62 -10.93 20.49
C SER A 346 8.85 -11.56 19.82
N HIS A 347 8.65 -12.54 18.94
CA HIS A 347 9.71 -13.37 18.36
C HIS A 347 10.36 -12.79 17.09
N ILE A 348 9.87 -11.67 16.55
CA ILE A 348 10.47 -11.02 15.38
C ILE A 348 11.65 -10.15 15.82
N SER A 349 12.82 -10.37 15.21
CA SER A 349 14.01 -9.55 15.44
C SER A 349 13.75 -8.09 15.06
N GLY A 350 14.10 -7.13 15.93
CA GLY A 350 13.70 -5.73 15.75
C GLY A 350 12.26 -5.44 16.15
N GLY A 351 11.51 -6.46 16.56
CA GLY A 351 10.31 -6.40 17.37
C GLY A 351 9.02 -5.96 16.68
N ILE A 352 8.09 -5.61 17.51
CA ILE A 352 6.71 -5.21 17.26
C ILE A 352 6.59 -4.10 16.18
N SER A 353 7.62 -3.29 15.95
CA SER A 353 7.56 -2.16 15.01
C SER A 353 7.34 -2.58 13.56
N LYS A 354 8.01 -3.63 13.08
CA LYS A 354 7.83 -4.16 11.72
C LYS A 354 6.44 -4.77 11.55
N ILE A 355 5.99 -5.54 12.55
CA ILE A 355 4.64 -6.12 12.56
C ILE A 355 3.60 -5.01 12.54
N ASN A 356 3.76 -3.97 13.35
CA ASN A 356 2.80 -2.87 13.43
C ASN A 356 2.64 -2.14 12.10
N THR A 357 3.72 -1.98 11.36
CA THR A 357 3.73 -1.26 10.08
C THR A 357 3.19 -2.11 8.93
N ALA A 358 3.55 -3.40 8.86
CA ALA A 358 3.13 -4.29 7.79
C ALA A 358 1.60 -4.48 7.75
N ASP A 359 1.07 -4.70 6.58
CA ASP A 359 -0.34 -5.04 6.38
C ASP A 359 -0.58 -6.53 6.61
N ASN A 360 0.31 -7.39 6.10
CA ASN A 360 0.30 -8.83 6.35
C ASN A 360 1.68 -9.33 6.80
N VAL A 361 1.70 -10.26 7.73
CA VAL A 361 2.92 -10.93 8.22
C VAL A 361 2.69 -12.43 8.28
N PHE A 362 3.56 -13.19 7.62
CA PHE A 362 3.56 -14.65 7.61
C PHE A 362 4.86 -15.19 8.22
N GLY A 363 4.73 -16.01 9.23
CA GLY A 363 5.86 -16.75 9.80
C GLY A 363 6.15 -18.04 9.01
N ILE A 364 7.43 -18.34 8.82
CA ILE A 364 7.90 -19.58 8.17
C ILE A 364 8.27 -20.56 9.26
N PHE A 365 7.50 -21.66 9.38
CA PHE A 365 7.62 -22.66 10.43
C PHE A 365 8.02 -24.04 9.93
N THR A 366 8.77 -24.08 8.87
CA THR A 366 9.16 -25.33 8.24
C THR A 366 10.34 -25.96 8.99
N SER A 367 10.07 -26.99 9.75
CA SER A 367 11.12 -27.78 10.42
C SER A 367 11.95 -28.56 9.40
N ARG A 368 13.11 -29.07 9.84
CA ARG A 368 13.93 -29.94 8.99
C ARG A 368 13.19 -31.20 8.57
N SER A 369 12.48 -31.85 9.51
CA SER A 369 11.66 -33.01 9.22
C SER A 369 10.58 -32.72 8.19
N MET A 370 9.91 -31.59 8.26
CA MET A 370 8.90 -31.17 7.27
C MET A 370 9.52 -31.01 5.88
N LYS A 371 10.71 -30.40 5.79
CA LYS A 371 11.43 -30.26 4.50
C LYS A 371 11.77 -31.62 3.89
N GLU A 372 12.24 -32.55 4.72
CA GLU A 372 12.53 -33.93 4.29
C GLU A 372 11.28 -34.68 3.84
N GLN A 373 10.11 -34.36 4.41
CA GLN A 373 8.80 -34.88 4.01
C GLN A 373 8.20 -34.13 2.80
N GLY A 374 8.91 -33.14 2.22
CA GLY A 374 8.41 -32.34 1.11
C GLY A 374 7.29 -31.37 1.51
N LYS A 375 7.29 -30.89 2.75
CA LYS A 375 6.30 -29.93 3.25
C LYS A 375 6.93 -28.59 3.61
N TYR A 376 6.16 -27.52 3.40
CA TYR A 376 6.53 -26.15 3.74
C TYR A 376 5.37 -25.46 4.47
N GLN A 377 5.60 -25.00 5.70
CA GLN A 377 4.55 -24.44 6.54
C GLN A 377 4.71 -22.94 6.71
N LEU A 378 3.63 -22.22 6.44
CA LEU A 378 3.45 -20.81 6.74
C LEU A 378 2.36 -20.64 7.79
N GLN A 379 2.46 -19.61 8.62
CA GLN A 379 1.41 -19.22 9.57
C GLN A 379 1.13 -17.72 9.41
N CYS A 380 -0.14 -17.35 9.32
CA CYS A 380 -0.54 -15.94 9.33
C CYS A 380 -0.38 -15.39 10.75
N MET A 381 0.57 -14.49 10.94
CA MET A 381 0.81 -13.82 12.23
C MET A 381 0.03 -12.52 12.34
N LYS A 382 -0.20 -11.85 11.21
CA LYS A 382 -0.97 -10.62 11.12
C LYS A 382 -1.61 -10.50 9.75
N SER A 383 -2.84 -10.01 9.72
CA SER A 383 -3.49 -9.48 8.52
C SER A 383 -4.39 -8.32 8.92
N ARG A 384 -4.43 -7.26 8.06
CA ARG A 384 -5.38 -6.15 8.21
C ARG A 384 -6.62 -6.36 7.35
N SER A 385 -6.53 -7.19 6.34
CA SER A 385 -7.56 -7.44 5.34
C SER A 385 -8.34 -8.74 5.56
N SER A 386 -7.86 -9.62 6.45
CA SER A 386 -8.50 -10.92 6.70
C SER A 386 -8.54 -11.31 8.18
N THR A 387 -9.38 -12.29 8.51
CA THR A 387 -9.50 -12.89 9.85
C THR A 387 -8.64 -14.12 10.03
N GLY A 388 -7.72 -14.40 9.09
CA GLY A 388 -6.92 -15.62 9.07
C GLY A 388 -5.74 -15.66 10.05
N VAL A 389 -5.63 -14.73 10.99
CA VAL A 389 -4.55 -14.70 11.99
C VAL A 389 -4.55 -15.96 12.82
N GLY A 390 -3.35 -16.57 12.98
CA GLY A 390 -3.15 -17.85 13.66
C GLY A 390 -3.31 -19.08 12.77
N GLN A 391 -3.94 -18.96 11.60
CA GLN A 391 -4.11 -20.10 10.68
C GLN A 391 -2.79 -20.48 10.02
N LYS A 392 -2.62 -21.79 9.81
CA LYS A 392 -1.45 -22.39 9.17
C LYS A 392 -1.80 -22.82 7.75
N VAL A 393 -0.86 -22.62 6.83
CA VAL A 393 -0.92 -23.06 5.44
C VAL A 393 0.20 -24.05 5.22
N ILE A 394 -0.13 -25.24 4.74
CA ILE A 394 0.84 -26.30 4.47
C ILE A 394 0.92 -26.47 2.95
N LEU A 395 2.10 -26.21 2.41
CA LEU A 395 2.41 -26.29 0.99
C LEU A 395 3.33 -27.46 0.71
N ASP A 396 3.35 -27.95 -0.52
CA ASP A 396 4.29 -28.95 -0.96
C ASP A 396 5.64 -28.31 -1.34
N TYR A 397 6.72 -28.95 -0.96
CA TYR A 397 8.07 -28.46 -1.19
C TYR A 397 8.94 -29.52 -1.86
N ASN A 398 9.46 -29.23 -3.03
CA ASN A 398 10.47 -30.05 -3.69
C ASN A 398 11.86 -29.54 -3.32
N ILE A 399 12.64 -30.30 -2.58
CA ILE A 399 13.94 -29.92 -2.05
C ILE A 399 14.99 -29.73 -3.17
N ASP A 400 14.94 -30.55 -4.23
CA ASP A 400 15.94 -30.52 -5.32
C ASP A 400 15.76 -29.29 -6.22
N THR A 401 14.51 -29.02 -6.58
CA THR A 401 14.16 -27.90 -7.48
C THR A 401 13.80 -26.63 -6.71
N MET A 402 13.71 -26.69 -5.38
CA MET A 402 13.31 -25.60 -4.47
C MET A 402 11.91 -25.04 -4.79
N ARG A 403 11.08 -25.77 -5.53
CA ARG A 403 9.72 -25.34 -5.87
C ARG A 403 8.75 -25.57 -4.73
N ILE A 404 7.96 -24.54 -4.40
CA ILE A 404 6.85 -24.57 -3.44
C ILE A 404 5.55 -24.49 -4.24
N THR A 405 4.67 -25.49 -4.06
CA THR A 405 3.40 -25.59 -4.75
C THR A 405 2.27 -25.84 -3.77
N ASP A 406 1.04 -25.59 -4.18
CA ASP A 406 -0.15 -25.90 -3.40
C ASP A 406 -0.94 -26.97 -4.13
N SER A 407 -0.86 -28.21 -3.64
CA SER A 407 -1.62 -29.35 -4.22
C SER A 407 -3.10 -29.34 -3.83
N GLY A 408 -3.53 -28.40 -3.01
CA GLY A 408 -4.93 -28.28 -2.59
C GLY A 408 -5.40 -29.35 -1.63
N VAL A 409 -4.53 -30.23 -1.15
CA VAL A 409 -4.84 -31.19 -0.10
C VAL A 409 -4.91 -30.43 1.23
N THR A 410 -6.07 -29.94 1.56
CA THR A 410 -6.38 -29.55 2.93
C THR A 410 -6.31 -30.81 3.79
N GLU A 411 -5.27 -30.97 4.60
CA GLU A 411 -5.42 -31.72 5.83
C GLU A 411 -6.44 -30.92 6.65
N THR A 412 -7.69 -31.33 6.49
CA THR A 412 -8.80 -30.74 7.24
C THR A 412 -8.52 -31.00 8.72
N THR A 413 -8.30 -29.95 9.46
CA THR A 413 -8.53 -29.87 10.91
C THR A 413 -10.02 -30.11 11.24
N GLU A 414 -10.77 -30.75 10.35
CA GLU A 414 -12.16 -31.17 10.57
C GLU A 414 -12.26 -32.34 11.56
N SER A 415 -11.16 -33.09 11.82
CA SER A 415 -11.23 -34.25 12.76
C SER A 415 -11.36 -33.83 14.22
N SER A 416 -10.91 -32.62 14.61
CA SER A 416 -10.99 -32.17 16.02
C SER A 416 -12.33 -31.54 16.39
N TYR A 417 -13.05 -30.95 15.44
CA TYR A 417 -14.37 -30.35 15.71
C TYR A 417 -15.52 -31.35 15.52
N LYS A 418 -15.42 -32.30 14.58
CA LYS A 418 -16.41 -33.38 14.43
C LYS A 418 -16.42 -34.34 15.62
N SER A 419 -15.26 -34.68 16.17
CA SER A 419 -15.22 -35.56 17.34
C SER A 419 -15.89 -34.94 18.58
N LYS A 420 -15.71 -33.63 18.82
CA LYS A 420 -16.38 -32.96 19.95
C LYS A 420 -17.89 -32.76 19.72
N ALA A 421 -18.31 -32.50 18.47
CA ALA A 421 -19.73 -32.39 18.16
C ALA A 421 -20.45 -33.75 18.21
N ASP A 422 -19.80 -34.81 17.74
CA ASP A 422 -20.34 -36.18 17.79
C ASP A 422 -20.35 -36.72 19.22
N ASP A 423 -19.36 -36.41 20.07
CA ASP A 423 -19.37 -36.72 21.49
C ASP A 423 -20.48 -36.00 22.25
N VAL A 424 -20.72 -34.74 21.97
CA VAL A 424 -21.83 -33.96 22.56
C VAL A 424 -23.18 -34.51 22.06
N MET A 425 -23.31 -34.86 20.78
CA MET A 425 -24.52 -35.45 20.22
C MET A 425 -24.77 -36.87 20.76
N SER A 426 -23.75 -37.68 21.00
CA SER A 426 -23.87 -38.98 21.61
C SER A 426 -24.26 -38.91 23.09
N GLN A 427 -23.75 -37.91 23.84
CA GLN A 427 -24.17 -37.64 25.21
C GLN A 427 -25.60 -37.10 25.32
N ILE A 428 -26.08 -36.38 24.32
CA ILE A 428 -27.49 -35.92 24.26
C ILE A 428 -28.42 -37.10 23.93
N LYS A 429 -28.01 -38.02 23.06
CA LYS A 429 -28.80 -39.21 22.71
C LYS A 429 -28.84 -40.28 23.81
N SER A 430 -27.87 -40.30 24.73
CA SER A 430 -27.82 -41.27 25.85
C SER A 430 -28.66 -40.87 27.07
N ARG A 431 -29.21 -39.64 27.11
CA ARG A 431 -30.18 -39.24 28.13
C ARG A 431 -31.61 -39.45 27.56
N GLY A 432 -32.18 -40.57 27.88
CA GLY A 432 -33.57 -40.93 27.54
C GLY A 432 -34.60 -39.92 28.11
N PRO A 433 -35.84 -39.95 27.62
CA PRO A 433 -36.81 -38.88 27.84
C PRO A 433 -37.35 -38.94 29.26
N SER A 434 -37.16 -37.88 30.02
CA SER A 434 -38.00 -37.55 31.17
C SER A 434 -39.01 -36.52 30.78
N GLU A 435 -40.27 -36.88 30.85
CA GLU A 435 -41.40 -36.00 30.65
C GLU A 435 -41.38 -34.79 31.59
N SER A 436 -41.37 -33.58 31.07
CA SER A 436 -41.92 -32.45 31.76
C SER A 436 -42.48 -31.47 30.72
N LYS A 437 -43.77 -31.24 30.82
CA LYS A 437 -44.56 -30.22 30.10
C LYS A 437 -43.94 -28.86 30.35
N GLN A 438 -43.61 -28.15 29.28
CA GLN A 438 -43.61 -26.67 29.27
C GLN A 438 -43.94 -26.12 27.89
N GLU A 439 -44.70 -25.03 27.93
CA GLU A 439 -45.39 -24.31 26.87
C GLU A 439 -44.49 -23.71 25.75
N PRO A 440 -45.07 -23.34 24.58
CA PRO A 440 -44.29 -22.90 23.44
C PRO A 440 -43.85 -21.44 23.60
N VAL A 441 -42.56 -21.19 23.66
CA VAL A 441 -41.97 -19.83 23.61
C VAL A 441 -41.62 -19.48 22.17
N VAL A 442 -42.47 -18.68 21.58
CA VAL A 442 -42.25 -17.60 20.62
C VAL A 442 -41.02 -17.68 19.68
N VAL A 443 -41.25 -18.22 18.48
CA VAL A 443 -40.39 -18.03 17.31
C VAL A 443 -41.11 -17.09 16.30
N THR A 444 -41.39 -15.85 16.71
CA THR A 444 -42.11 -14.91 15.82
C THR A 444 -41.40 -13.58 15.55
N LYS A 445 -40.26 -13.29 16.20
CA LYS A 445 -39.58 -11.99 15.97
C LYS A 445 -38.58 -11.97 14.81
N VAL A 446 -37.90 -13.07 14.50
CA VAL A 446 -36.85 -13.07 13.48
C VAL A 446 -37.41 -13.16 12.04
N ALA A 447 -38.57 -13.79 11.88
CA ALA A 447 -39.19 -13.91 10.56
C ALA A 447 -39.85 -12.63 10.07
N VAL A 448 -40.33 -11.78 10.98
CA VAL A 448 -40.98 -10.49 10.66
C VAL A 448 -39.94 -9.44 10.23
N GLU A 449 -38.77 -9.42 10.86
CA GLU A 449 -37.68 -8.50 10.48
C GLU A 449 -37.13 -8.82 9.07
N SER A 450 -37.01 -10.09 8.70
CA SER A 450 -36.52 -10.48 7.38
C SER A 450 -37.50 -10.17 6.25
N ALA A 451 -38.79 -10.19 6.51
CA ALA A 451 -39.85 -9.83 5.55
C ALA A 451 -39.90 -8.31 5.32
N GLN A 452 -39.76 -7.51 6.37
CA GLN A 452 -39.70 -6.06 6.27
C GLN A 452 -38.42 -5.59 5.53
N LEU A 453 -37.27 -6.21 5.78
CA LEU A 453 -36.04 -5.93 5.04
C LEU A 453 -36.16 -6.25 3.53
N LYS A 454 -36.80 -7.36 3.17
CA LYS A 454 -37.03 -7.70 1.76
C LYS A 454 -37.99 -6.72 1.08
N THR A 455 -39.01 -6.24 1.78
CA THR A 455 -39.94 -5.24 1.24
C THR A 455 -39.25 -3.88 1.06
N MET A 456 -38.45 -3.45 2.00
CA MET A 456 -37.61 -2.23 1.87
C MET A 456 -36.58 -2.33 0.72
N LEU A 457 -35.97 -3.47 0.54
CA LEU A 457 -35.03 -3.70 -0.56
C LEU A 457 -35.67 -3.67 -1.93
N ASN A 458 -36.91 -4.15 -2.03
CA ASN A 458 -37.70 -4.11 -3.26
C ASN A 458 -38.19 -2.68 -3.58
N ASN A 459 -38.55 -1.90 -2.59
CA ASN A 459 -38.96 -0.50 -2.76
C ASN A 459 -37.75 0.39 -3.18
N LEU A 460 -36.57 0.12 -2.67
CA LEU A 460 -35.32 0.79 -3.12
C LEU A 460 -34.97 0.46 -4.58
N LYS A 461 -35.29 -0.75 -5.04
CA LYS A 461 -35.03 -1.15 -6.44
C LYS A 461 -36.07 -0.59 -7.44
N SER A 462 -37.24 -0.24 -6.98
CA SER A 462 -38.33 0.30 -7.81
C SER A 462 -38.37 1.84 -7.88
N GLY A 463 -37.46 2.55 -7.21
CA GLY A 463 -37.33 4.01 -7.30
C GLY A 463 -38.52 4.79 -6.71
N GLN A 464 -39.29 4.16 -5.81
CA GLN A 464 -40.38 4.81 -5.10
C GLN A 464 -39.97 5.07 -3.64
N LEU A 465 -39.13 6.08 -3.47
CA LEU A 465 -38.99 6.87 -2.23
C LEU A 465 -38.38 8.21 -2.58
#